data_d593b8a6e9c75f9e7d160d551125dc5f
#
_entry.id   d593b8a6e9c75f9e7d160d551125dc5f
#
_cell.length_a   1.000
_cell.length_b   1.000
_cell.length_c   1.000
_cell.angle_alpha   90.00
_cell.angle_beta   90.00
_cell.angle_gamma   90.00
#
_symmetry.space_group_name_H-M   'P 1'
#
loop_
_entity.id
_entity.type
_entity.pdbx_description
1 polymer ?
#
loop_
_entity_poly.entity_id
_entity_poly.type
_entity_poly.pdbx_seq_one_letter_code
_entity_poly.pdbx_strand_id
1 'polypeptide(L)'
;MIRFFVLALFSGSALALSPAAREFMDVAGKLEAVHCEKRKLRREIALAEVERRDATALRRKFAALDRSPDTAKLERRLGELEPRLAKSADPEDLPAISRQQREAFYRCE
;
A
#
# COMPACT_ATOMS: atom_id res chain seq x y z
N MET A 1 -21.57 30.39 -20.21
CA MET A 1 -20.72 31.37 -19.52
C MET A 1 -20.47 31.00 -18.06
N ILE A 2 -21.46 30.46 -17.41
CA ILE A 2 -21.43 30.21 -15.96
C ILE A 2 -20.86 28.86 -15.60
N ARG A 3 -20.55 28.06 -16.57
CA ARG A 3 -20.17 26.65 -16.40
C ARG A 3 -18.83 26.40 -15.73
N PHE A 4 -17.98 27.40 -15.68
CA PHE A 4 -16.60 27.24 -15.25
C PHE A 4 -16.44 27.14 -13.75
N PHE A 5 -17.43 27.53 -12.98
CA PHE A 5 -17.35 27.52 -11.52
C PHE A 5 -17.39 26.12 -10.92
N VAL A 6 -18.00 25.19 -11.60
CA VAL A 6 -18.16 23.83 -11.08
C VAL A 6 -16.81 23.12 -10.98
N LEU A 7 -15.92 23.37 -11.93
CA LEU A 7 -14.62 22.71 -11.98
C LEU A 7 -13.70 23.15 -10.84
N ALA A 8 -13.83 24.39 -10.37
CA ALA A 8 -13.00 24.90 -9.29
C ALA A 8 -13.27 24.19 -7.96
N LEU A 9 -14.49 23.73 -7.75
CA LEU A 9 -14.86 23.04 -6.50
C LEU A 9 -14.24 21.67 -6.36
N PHE A 10 -14.03 20.96 -7.46
CA PHE A 10 -13.44 19.63 -7.40
C PHE A 10 -11.94 19.66 -7.16
N SER A 11 -11.25 20.68 -7.63
CA SER A 11 -9.82 20.78 -7.42
C SER A 11 -9.46 21.02 -5.96
N GLY A 12 -10.35 21.66 -5.19
CA GLY A 12 -10.07 21.97 -3.79
C GLY A 12 -9.95 20.74 -2.90
N SER A 13 -10.77 19.72 -3.15
CA SER A 13 -10.75 18.50 -2.32
C SER A 13 -9.51 17.65 -2.55
N ALA A 14 -8.96 17.65 -3.78
CA ALA A 14 -7.76 16.90 -4.10
C ALA A 14 -6.51 17.49 -3.44
N LEU A 15 -6.56 18.76 -3.01
CA LEU A 15 -5.43 19.44 -2.39
C LEU A 15 -5.43 19.34 -0.86
N ALA A 16 -6.40 18.61 -0.30
CA ALA A 16 -6.53 18.48 1.16
C ALA A 16 -5.38 17.69 1.78
N LEU A 17 -4.77 16.77 1.02
CA LEU A 17 -3.69 15.93 1.54
C LEU A 17 -2.34 16.60 1.32
N SER A 18 -1.46 16.49 2.31
CA SER A 18 -0.08 16.98 2.17
C SER A 18 0.68 16.16 1.12
N PRO A 19 1.75 16.73 0.53
CA PRO A 19 2.59 15.97 -0.39
C PRO A 19 3.19 14.72 0.23
N ALA A 20 3.57 14.78 1.50
CA ALA A 20 4.11 13.63 2.21
C ALA A 20 3.06 12.54 2.36
N ALA A 21 1.81 12.89 2.66
CA ALA A 21 0.73 11.92 2.76
C ALA A 21 0.43 11.26 1.43
N ARG A 22 0.42 12.03 0.35
CA ARG A 22 0.19 11.47 -0.98
C ARG A 22 1.28 10.50 -1.39
N GLU A 23 2.53 10.85 -1.13
CA GLU A 23 3.64 9.94 -1.42
C GLU A 23 3.58 8.70 -0.54
N PHE A 24 3.28 8.87 0.74
CA PHE A 24 3.13 7.75 1.67
C PHE A 24 2.06 6.78 1.17
N MET A 25 0.91 7.29 0.74
CA MET A 25 -0.18 6.46 0.24
C MET A 25 0.22 5.71 -1.04
N ASP A 26 0.97 6.34 -1.93
CA ASP A 26 1.48 5.69 -3.13
C ASP A 26 2.43 4.55 -2.79
N VAL A 27 3.40 4.81 -1.94
CA VAL A 27 4.39 3.80 -1.53
C VAL A 27 3.72 2.67 -0.74
N ALA A 28 2.85 3.02 0.19
CA ALA A 28 2.13 2.03 1.00
C ALA A 28 1.22 1.15 0.14
N GLY A 29 0.59 1.73 -0.89
CA GLY A 29 -0.23 0.97 -1.82
C GLY A 29 0.58 -0.08 -2.58
N LYS A 30 1.78 0.29 -3.03
CA LYS A 30 2.67 -0.65 -3.72
C LYS A 30 3.14 -1.76 -2.79
N LEU A 31 3.49 -1.41 -1.56
CA LEU A 31 3.87 -2.40 -0.55
C LEU A 31 2.71 -3.32 -0.19
N GLU A 32 1.50 -2.79 -0.10
CA GLU A 32 0.33 -3.61 0.21
C GLU A 32 0.07 -4.64 -0.89
N ALA A 33 0.34 -4.29 -2.15
CA ALA A 33 0.23 -5.26 -3.25
C ALA A 33 1.20 -6.42 -3.06
N VAL A 34 2.43 -6.14 -2.63
CA VAL A 34 3.43 -7.17 -2.33
C VAL A 34 2.99 -8.02 -1.14
N HIS A 35 2.52 -7.38 -0.08
CA HIS A 35 2.03 -8.09 1.10
C HIS A 35 0.84 -8.99 0.76
N CYS A 36 -0.06 -8.53 -0.11
CA CYS A 36 -1.18 -9.31 -0.58
C CYS A 36 -0.72 -10.59 -1.29
N GLU A 37 0.24 -10.47 -2.22
CA GLU A 37 0.80 -11.63 -2.90
C GLU A 37 1.47 -12.60 -1.93
N LYS A 38 2.20 -12.08 -0.95
CA LYS A 38 2.83 -12.92 0.07
C LYS A 38 1.80 -13.66 0.90
N ARG A 39 0.70 -13.01 1.27
CA ARG A 39 -0.38 -13.68 2.01
C ARG A 39 -1.00 -14.80 1.21
N LYS A 40 -1.24 -14.57 -0.08
CA LYS A 40 -1.77 -15.61 -0.97
C LYS A 40 -0.83 -16.80 -1.07
N LEU A 41 0.47 -16.52 -1.24
CA LEU A 41 1.47 -17.58 -1.32
C LEU A 41 1.56 -18.38 -0.02
N ARG A 42 1.48 -17.71 1.13
CA ARG A 42 1.48 -18.44 2.42
C ARG A 42 0.31 -19.39 2.53
N ARG A 43 -0.87 -18.97 2.08
CA ARG A 43 -2.05 -19.85 2.09
C ARG A 43 -1.85 -21.05 1.17
N GLU A 44 -1.33 -20.83 -0.03
CA GLU A 44 -1.07 -21.90 -0.99
C GLU A 44 -0.01 -22.87 -0.48
N ILE A 45 1.05 -22.35 0.15
CA ILE A 45 2.10 -23.18 0.75
C ILE A 45 1.51 -24.03 1.86
N ALA A 46 0.72 -23.45 2.76
CA ALA A 46 0.09 -24.16 3.86
C ALA A 46 -0.83 -25.28 3.33
N LEU A 47 -1.61 -24.97 2.31
CA LEU A 47 -2.50 -25.97 1.70
C LEU A 47 -1.71 -27.10 1.06
N ALA A 48 -0.64 -26.78 0.33
CA ALA A 48 0.22 -27.78 -0.28
C ALA A 48 0.83 -28.70 0.77
N GLU A 49 1.27 -28.14 1.90
CA GLU A 49 1.83 -28.93 3.00
C GLU A 49 0.80 -29.87 3.61
N VAL A 50 -0.41 -29.37 3.85
CA VAL A 50 -1.50 -30.21 4.38
C VAL A 50 -1.84 -31.35 3.42
N GLU A 51 -1.84 -31.05 2.12
CA GLU A 51 -2.15 -32.05 1.09
C GLU A 51 -0.94 -32.89 0.66
N ARG A 52 0.21 -32.66 1.30
CA ARG A 52 1.47 -33.36 1.01
C ARG A 52 1.91 -33.19 -0.45
N ARG A 53 1.63 -32.00 -1.02
CA ARG A 53 2.13 -31.64 -2.35
C ARG A 53 3.45 -30.88 -2.21
N ASP A 54 4.24 -30.90 -3.27
CA ASP A 54 5.50 -30.16 -3.31
C ASP A 54 5.25 -28.65 -3.36
N ALA A 55 5.75 -27.93 -2.37
CA ALA A 55 5.60 -26.47 -2.27
C ALA A 55 6.86 -25.69 -2.67
N THR A 56 7.85 -26.38 -3.26
CA THR A 56 9.15 -25.75 -3.56
C THR A 56 9.02 -24.51 -4.44
N ALA A 57 8.24 -24.59 -5.52
CA ALA A 57 8.05 -23.46 -6.42
C ALA A 57 7.35 -22.28 -5.72
N LEU A 58 6.37 -22.58 -4.88
CA LEU A 58 5.66 -21.55 -4.11
C LEU A 58 6.58 -20.85 -3.12
N ARG A 59 7.44 -21.62 -2.46
CA ARG A 59 8.41 -21.05 -1.52
C ARG A 59 9.43 -20.16 -2.23
N ARG A 60 9.84 -20.54 -3.44
CA ARG A 60 10.73 -19.71 -4.25
C ARG A 60 10.09 -18.38 -4.61
N LYS A 61 8.82 -18.40 -5.00
CA LYS A 61 8.08 -17.17 -5.32
C LYS A 61 7.99 -16.27 -4.09
N PHE A 62 7.69 -16.85 -2.94
CA PHE A 62 7.63 -16.10 -1.70
C PHE A 62 8.98 -15.46 -1.38
N ALA A 63 10.06 -16.23 -1.44
CA ALA A 63 11.40 -15.74 -1.17
C ALA A 63 11.80 -14.62 -2.13
N ALA A 64 11.42 -14.73 -3.41
CA ALA A 64 11.71 -13.70 -4.39
C ALA A 64 11.05 -12.37 -4.04
N LEU A 65 9.79 -12.41 -3.61
CA LEU A 65 9.09 -11.21 -3.15
C LEU A 65 9.72 -10.65 -1.88
N ASP A 66 10.04 -11.52 -0.94
CA ASP A 66 10.60 -11.13 0.35
C ASP A 66 11.98 -10.48 0.22
N ARG A 67 12.78 -10.89 -0.77
CA ARG A 67 14.14 -10.40 -0.99
C ARG A 67 14.24 -9.37 -2.11
N SER A 68 13.13 -8.95 -2.68
CA SER A 68 13.13 -8.03 -3.81
C SER A 68 13.79 -6.70 -3.46
N PRO A 69 14.76 -6.23 -4.24
CA PRO A 69 15.36 -4.90 -4.04
C PRO A 69 14.33 -3.78 -4.15
N ASP A 70 13.33 -3.95 -5.01
CA ASP A 70 12.26 -2.95 -5.17
C ASP A 70 11.43 -2.85 -3.91
N THR A 71 11.08 -3.99 -3.30
CA THR A 71 10.37 -4.01 -2.01
C THR A 71 11.18 -3.32 -0.92
N ALA A 72 12.48 -3.61 -0.85
CA ALA A 72 13.37 -2.97 0.12
C ALA A 72 13.43 -1.46 -0.04
N LYS A 73 13.44 -0.96 -1.29
CA LYS A 73 13.39 0.47 -1.56
C LYS A 73 12.09 1.10 -1.08
N LEU A 74 10.98 0.45 -1.32
CA LEU A 74 9.68 0.94 -0.87
C LEU A 74 9.61 1.00 0.65
N GLU A 75 10.11 -0.02 1.33
CA GLU A 75 10.13 -0.05 2.79
C GLU A 75 11.01 1.07 3.37
N ARG A 76 12.17 1.30 2.78
CA ARG A 76 13.04 2.40 3.21
C ARG A 76 12.36 3.74 3.02
N ARG A 77 11.72 3.93 1.87
CA ARG A 77 11.03 5.20 1.58
C ARG A 77 9.88 5.43 2.54
N LEU A 78 9.11 4.38 2.84
CA LEU A 78 8.03 4.47 3.81
C LEU A 78 8.56 4.90 5.18
N GLY A 79 9.66 4.30 5.62
CA GLY A 79 10.30 4.66 6.88
C GLY A 79 10.79 6.11 6.93
N GLU A 80 11.22 6.65 5.79
CA GLU A 80 11.61 8.06 5.70
C GLU A 80 10.41 9.01 5.76
N LEU A 81 9.27 8.56 5.24
CA LEU A 81 8.06 9.38 5.21
C LEU A 81 7.30 9.41 6.53
N GLU A 82 7.40 8.35 7.32
CA GLU A 82 6.69 8.24 8.60
C GLU A 82 6.96 9.43 9.55
N PRO A 83 8.22 9.83 9.79
CA PRO A 83 8.47 10.99 10.65
C PRO A 83 7.88 12.29 10.10
N ARG A 84 7.84 12.43 8.78
CA ARG A 84 7.24 13.61 8.15
C ARG A 84 5.76 13.68 8.41
N LEU A 85 5.07 12.55 8.37
CA LEU A 85 3.65 12.49 8.70
C LEU A 85 3.39 12.80 10.17
N ALA A 86 4.25 12.30 11.05
CA ALA A 86 4.12 12.57 12.47
C ALA A 86 4.23 14.06 12.79
N LYS A 87 4.98 14.80 11.96
CA LYS A 87 5.13 16.25 12.10
C LYS A 87 4.07 17.04 11.35
N SER A 88 3.29 16.38 10.50
CA SER A 88 2.25 17.04 9.72
C SER A 88 1.14 17.51 10.64
N ALA A 89 0.73 18.76 10.45
CA ALA A 89 -0.39 19.32 11.19
C ALA A 89 -1.72 19.15 10.45
N ASP A 90 -1.71 18.50 9.31
CA ASP A 90 -2.91 18.34 8.49
C ASP A 90 -3.80 17.23 9.05
N PRO A 91 -5.01 17.58 9.55
CA PRO A 91 -5.89 16.60 10.18
C PRO A 91 -6.48 15.58 9.20
N GLU A 92 -6.37 15.83 7.89
CA GLU A 92 -6.92 14.94 6.87
C GLU A 92 -5.98 13.78 6.51
N ASP A 93 -4.70 13.91 6.81
CA ASP A 93 -3.68 12.95 6.40
C ASP A 93 -3.91 11.55 7.01
N LEU A 94 -4.01 11.47 8.32
CA LEU A 94 -4.12 10.20 9.01
C LEU A 94 -5.40 9.43 8.70
N PRO A 95 -6.59 10.09 8.68
CA PRO A 95 -7.81 9.38 8.29
C PRO A 95 -7.78 8.84 6.88
N ALA A 96 -7.19 9.60 5.93
CA ALA A 96 -7.08 9.18 4.54
C ALA A 96 -6.17 7.96 4.40
N ILE A 97 -5.04 7.96 5.09
CA ILE A 97 -4.10 6.84 5.09
C ILE A 97 -4.75 5.59 5.69
N SER A 98 -5.42 5.74 6.83
CA SER A 98 -6.11 4.62 7.49
C SER A 98 -7.18 4.01 6.58
N ARG A 99 -7.94 4.85 5.90
CA ARG A 99 -8.98 4.39 4.98
C ARG A 99 -8.37 3.59 3.83
N GLN A 100 -7.31 4.11 3.22
CA GLN A 100 -6.62 3.43 2.13
C GLN A 100 -6.10 2.06 2.57
N GLN A 101 -5.49 1.99 3.74
CA GLN A 101 -4.94 0.74 4.26
C GLN A 101 -6.02 -0.31 4.49
N ARG A 102 -7.16 0.10 5.04
CA ARG A 102 -8.29 -0.81 5.23
C ARG A 102 -8.84 -1.31 3.90
N GLU A 103 -9.04 -0.40 2.95
CA GLU A 103 -9.56 -0.77 1.63
C GLU A 103 -8.62 -1.72 0.90
N ALA A 104 -7.32 -1.46 0.97
CA ALA A 104 -6.33 -2.33 0.34
C ALA A 104 -6.32 -3.71 0.96
N PHE A 105 -6.43 -3.79 2.29
CA PHE A 105 -6.49 -5.06 2.99
C PHE A 105 -7.71 -5.89 2.57
N TYR A 106 -8.89 -5.25 2.51
CA TYR A 106 -10.11 -5.97 2.14
C TYR A 106 -10.17 -6.34 0.66
N ARG A 107 -9.48 -5.61 -0.20
CA ARG A 107 -9.40 -5.96 -1.62
C ARG A 107 -8.50 -7.16 -1.89
N CYS A 108 -7.65 -7.52 -0.96
CA CYS A 108 -6.75 -8.66 -1.11
C CYS A 108 -7.53 -9.97 -0.89
N GLU A 109 -7.78 -10.67 -1.97
CA GLU A 109 -8.48 -11.96 -1.94
C GLU A 109 -7.57 -13.14 -2.24
#